data_5b800c4834984a55b2d8bf02d7e76c55
#
_entry.id   5b800c4834984a55b2d8bf02d7e76c55
#
_cell.length_a   1.000
_cell.length_b   1.000
_cell.length_c   1.000
_cell.angle_alpha   90.00
_cell.angle_beta   90.00
_cell.angle_gamma   90.00
#
_symmetry.space_group_name_H-M   'P 1'
#
loop_
_entity.id
_entity.type
_entity.pdbx_description
1 polymer ?
#
loop_
_entity_poly.entity_id
_entity_poly.type
_entity_poly.pdbx_seq_one_letter_code
_entity_poly.pdbx_strand_id
1 'polypeptide(L)'
;VIYFLPVTSTMIAMATVWQFLLHPKLGFINAALKAVGLGETAFITDPTWVIPSLALIGLWQMIGFNMIIYLAGLSQIPHDIYEAAEVDGVHAGWERFIRITWPMLTPTTLFVVVTTCISAFKVFDTVLALTQGKSESEVVLYAIYLEGFQYFKMGYAAALTLIFLALIFVASS
;
A
#
# COMPACT_ATOMS: atom_id res chain seq x y z
N VAL A 1 -0.08 14.14 12.52
CA VAL A 1 0.69 13.21 13.37
C VAL A 1 0.00 11.85 13.46
N ILE A 2 -1.31 11.78 13.73
CA ILE A 2 -2.05 10.51 13.91
C ILE A 2 -1.96 9.60 12.68
N TYR A 3 -2.11 10.16 11.48
CA TYR A 3 -2.03 9.39 10.21
C TYR A 3 -0.63 8.88 9.88
N PHE A 4 0.40 9.37 10.55
CA PHE A 4 1.78 8.94 10.36
C PHE A 4 2.20 7.80 11.32
N LEU A 5 1.40 7.54 12.35
CA LEU A 5 1.65 6.48 13.33
C LEU A 5 1.91 5.10 12.71
N PRO A 6 1.15 4.65 11.68
CA PRO A 6 1.39 3.36 11.04
C PRO A 6 2.79 3.21 10.43
N VAL A 7 3.37 4.29 9.92
CA VAL A 7 4.69 4.29 9.28
C VAL A 7 5.83 4.08 10.30
N THR A 8 5.63 4.51 11.55
CA THR A 8 6.65 4.43 12.60
C THR A 8 6.71 3.04 13.25
N SER A 9 5.68 2.23 13.09
CA SER A 9 5.62 0.88 13.66
C SER A 9 6.16 -0.16 12.67
N THR A 10 6.87 -1.16 13.20
CA THR A 10 7.34 -2.27 12.37
C THR A 10 6.15 -3.10 11.90
N MET A 11 6.17 -3.54 10.64
CA MET A 11 5.07 -4.35 10.09
C MET A 11 4.89 -5.67 10.84
N ILE A 12 5.97 -6.27 11.32
CA ILE A 12 5.93 -7.51 12.10
C ILE A 12 5.16 -7.31 13.42
N ALA A 13 5.39 -6.19 14.13
CA ALA A 13 4.64 -5.89 15.35
C ALA A 13 3.16 -5.63 15.07
N MET A 14 2.86 -4.91 13.99
CA MET A 14 1.47 -4.64 13.59
C MET A 14 0.76 -5.88 13.04
N ALA A 15 1.49 -6.84 12.48
CA ALA A 15 0.91 -8.08 11.99
C ALA A 15 0.12 -8.83 13.07
N THR A 16 0.62 -8.86 14.30
CA THR A 16 -0.08 -9.49 15.44
C THR A 16 -1.41 -8.79 15.72
N VAL A 17 -1.45 -7.47 15.66
CA VAL A 17 -2.66 -6.67 15.83
C VAL A 17 -3.66 -6.95 14.72
N TRP A 18 -3.19 -6.98 13.46
CA TRP A 18 -4.04 -7.29 12.31
C TRP A 18 -4.55 -8.72 12.32
N GLN A 19 -3.73 -9.70 12.74
CA GLN A 19 -4.19 -11.09 12.93
C GLN A 19 -5.36 -11.17 13.91
N PHE A 20 -5.29 -10.41 15.00
CA PHE A 20 -6.39 -10.36 15.97
C PHE A 20 -7.62 -9.65 15.39
N LEU A 21 -7.45 -8.47 14.77
CA LEU A 21 -8.56 -7.70 14.21
C LEU A 21 -9.32 -8.44 13.10
N LEU A 22 -8.58 -9.18 12.25
CA LEU A 22 -9.11 -9.95 11.12
C LEU A 22 -9.48 -11.39 11.48
N HIS A 23 -9.37 -11.77 12.77
CA HIS A 23 -9.67 -13.14 13.19
C HIS A 23 -11.16 -13.49 12.95
N PRO A 24 -11.50 -14.65 12.34
CA PRO A 24 -12.87 -14.98 11.96
C PRO A 24 -13.87 -14.94 13.11
N LYS A 25 -13.49 -15.46 14.29
CA LYS A 25 -14.39 -15.60 15.44
C LYS A 25 -14.20 -14.53 16.52
N LEU A 26 -12.98 -14.04 16.72
CA LEU A 26 -12.63 -13.14 17.84
C LEU A 26 -12.36 -11.71 17.35
N GLY A 27 -12.23 -11.48 16.03
CA GLY A 27 -11.85 -10.21 15.46
C GLY A 27 -12.96 -9.16 15.52
N PHE A 28 -12.56 -7.94 15.85
CA PHE A 28 -13.46 -6.79 15.93
C PHE A 28 -14.20 -6.54 14.60
N ILE A 29 -13.50 -6.73 13.47
CA ILE A 29 -14.08 -6.52 12.13
C ILE A 29 -15.21 -7.50 11.86
N ASN A 30 -15.02 -8.78 12.17
CA ASN A 30 -16.07 -9.80 12.04
C ASN A 30 -17.22 -9.60 13.03
N ALA A 31 -16.95 -9.11 14.24
CA ALA A 31 -17.98 -8.74 15.19
C ALA A 31 -18.86 -7.59 14.66
N ALA A 32 -18.25 -6.58 14.03
CA ALA A 32 -18.97 -5.49 13.38
C ALA A 32 -19.80 -5.97 12.16
N LEU A 33 -19.24 -6.85 11.31
CA LEU A 33 -19.95 -7.44 10.18
C LEU A 33 -21.19 -8.24 10.64
N LYS A 34 -21.06 -9.04 11.70
CA LYS A 34 -22.20 -9.75 12.28
C LYS A 34 -23.29 -8.82 12.80
N ALA A 35 -22.92 -7.70 13.42
CA ALA A 35 -23.89 -6.72 13.91
C ALA A 35 -24.73 -6.09 12.79
N VAL A 36 -24.20 -6.05 11.55
CA VAL A 36 -24.87 -5.53 10.35
C VAL A 36 -25.57 -6.66 9.55
N GLY A 37 -25.56 -7.90 10.05
CA GLY A 37 -26.19 -9.04 9.41
C GLY A 37 -25.37 -9.71 8.31
N LEU A 38 -24.08 -9.37 8.18
CA LEU A 38 -23.15 -10.02 7.28
C LEU A 38 -22.50 -11.23 7.97
N GLY A 39 -22.19 -12.29 7.19
CA GLY A 39 -21.59 -13.51 7.72
C GLY A 39 -20.14 -13.34 8.17
N GLU A 40 -19.60 -14.38 8.82
CA GLU A 40 -18.18 -14.43 9.17
C GLU A 40 -17.31 -14.56 7.91
N THR A 41 -16.26 -13.74 7.83
CA THR A 41 -15.31 -13.77 6.72
C THR A 41 -13.91 -14.10 7.24
N ALA A 42 -13.28 -15.07 6.60
CA ALA A 42 -11.92 -15.52 6.94
C ALA A 42 -10.86 -14.72 6.16
N PHE A 43 -10.71 -13.45 6.48
CA PHE A 43 -9.91 -12.47 5.72
C PHE A 43 -8.46 -12.87 5.41
N ILE A 44 -7.82 -13.68 6.26
CA ILE A 44 -6.41 -14.06 6.13
C ILE A 44 -6.25 -15.48 5.55
N THR A 45 -7.30 -16.32 5.64
CA THR A 45 -7.22 -17.74 5.27
C THR A 45 -8.06 -18.11 4.05
N ASP A 46 -8.95 -17.25 3.62
CA ASP A 46 -9.75 -17.46 2.42
C ASP A 46 -8.99 -16.91 1.19
N PRO A 47 -8.76 -17.71 0.13
CA PRO A 47 -8.08 -17.28 -1.10
C PRO A 47 -8.70 -16.04 -1.75
N THR A 48 -10.02 -15.87 -1.62
CA THR A 48 -10.73 -14.72 -2.20
C THR A 48 -10.43 -13.41 -1.47
N TRP A 49 -10.27 -13.46 -0.14
CA TRP A 49 -10.15 -12.29 0.71
C TRP A 49 -8.72 -11.96 1.16
N VAL A 50 -7.80 -12.91 1.05
CA VAL A 50 -6.43 -12.72 1.55
C VAL A 50 -5.70 -11.58 0.83
N ILE A 51 -5.75 -11.53 -0.51
CA ILE A 51 -5.08 -10.48 -1.28
C ILE A 51 -5.70 -9.09 -1.02
N PRO A 52 -7.03 -8.89 -1.09
CA PRO A 52 -7.67 -7.64 -0.68
C PRO A 52 -7.32 -7.20 0.76
N SER A 53 -7.23 -8.14 1.70
CA SER A 53 -6.88 -7.83 3.08
C SER A 53 -5.43 -7.36 3.23
N LEU A 54 -4.49 -8.04 2.58
CA LEU A 54 -3.08 -7.62 2.55
C LEU A 54 -2.92 -6.25 1.88
N ALA A 55 -3.65 -6.00 0.78
CA ALA A 55 -3.64 -4.71 0.11
C ALA A 55 -4.18 -3.58 1.01
N LEU A 56 -5.28 -3.82 1.73
CA LEU A 56 -5.85 -2.85 2.67
C LEU A 56 -4.87 -2.50 3.80
N ILE A 57 -4.16 -3.49 4.34
CA ILE A 57 -3.15 -3.29 5.38
C ILE A 57 -1.98 -2.46 4.83
N GLY A 58 -1.51 -2.76 3.62
CA GLY A 58 -0.46 -1.99 2.94
C GLY A 58 -0.88 -0.54 2.66
N LEU A 59 -2.11 -0.33 2.18
CA LEU A 59 -2.68 1.01 1.98
C LEU A 59 -2.74 1.79 3.29
N TRP A 60 -3.24 1.19 4.36
CA TRP A 60 -3.29 1.82 5.67
C TRP A 60 -1.90 2.25 6.16
N GLN A 61 -0.89 1.42 5.97
CA GLN A 61 0.48 1.73 6.36
C GLN A 61 1.08 2.89 5.54
N MET A 62 0.80 2.94 4.23
CA MET A 62 1.38 3.93 3.32
C MET A 62 0.66 5.28 3.28
N ILE A 63 -0.61 5.34 3.72
CA ILE A 63 -1.44 6.54 3.57
C ILE A 63 -0.84 7.76 4.25
N GLY A 64 -0.25 7.60 5.44
CA GLY A 64 0.35 8.70 6.18
C GLY A 64 1.60 9.27 5.50
N PHE A 65 2.44 8.41 4.95
CA PHE A 65 3.63 8.82 4.21
C PHE A 65 3.27 9.56 2.93
N ASN A 66 2.38 8.99 2.12
CA ASN A 66 1.92 9.60 0.89
C ASN A 66 1.21 10.95 1.14
N MET A 67 0.45 11.06 2.23
CA MET A 67 -0.19 12.31 2.64
C MET A 67 0.83 13.42 2.89
N ILE A 68 1.95 13.14 3.54
CA ILE A 68 3.00 14.14 3.78
C ILE A 68 3.64 14.59 2.45
N ILE A 69 3.89 13.67 1.53
CA ILE A 69 4.44 14.00 0.21
C ILE A 69 3.48 14.91 -0.55
N TYR A 70 2.17 14.60 -0.56
CA TYR A 70 1.19 15.46 -1.20
C TYR A 70 1.06 16.83 -0.52
N LEU A 71 1.12 16.90 0.82
CA LEU A 71 1.12 18.18 1.54
C LEU A 71 2.34 19.02 1.18
N ALA A 72 3.52 18.40 1.07
CA ALA A 72 4.73 19.09 0.62
C ALA A 72 4.60 19.58 -0.83
N GLY A 73 4.03 18.78 -1.73
CA GLY A 73 3.74 19.18 -3.11
C GLY A 73 2.75 20.35 -3.19
N LEU A 74 1.70 20.30 -2.40
CA LEU A 74 0.70 21.38 -2.32
C LEU A 74 1.30 22.71 -1.82
N SER A 75 2.19 22.63 -0.82
CA SER A 75 2.84 23.84 -0.27
C SER A 75 3.86 24.48 -1.22
N GLN A 76 4.27 23.78 -2.27
CA GLN A 76 5.16 24.32 -3.30
C GLN A 76 4.42 25.11 -4.39
N ILE A 77 3.09 25.04 -4.45
CA ILE A 77 2.30 25.79 -5.44
C ILE A 77 2.25 27.26 -4.99
N PRO A 78 2.81 28.22 -5.77
CA PRO A 78 2.77 29.62 -5.41
C PRO A 78 1.34 30.17 -5.33
N HIS A 79 1.09 31.03 -4.34
CA HIS A 79 -0.24 31.62 -4.14
C HIS A 79 -0.67 32.47 -5.35
N ASP A 80 0.28 33.14 -5.98
CA ASP A 80 0.07 33.98 -7.16
C ASP A 80 -0.65 33.24 -8.31
N ILE A 81 -0.42 31.93 -8.46
CA ILE A 81 -1.10 31.08 -9.46
C ILE A 81 -2.60 31.00 -9.15
N TYR A 82 -2.96 30.89 -7.87
CA TYR A 82 -4.37 30.86 -7.46
C TYR A 82 -5.04 32.21 -7.62
N GLU A 83 -4.33 33.32 -7.35
CA GLU A 83 -4.83 34.67 -7.55
C GLU A 83 -5.03 34.97 -9.04
N ALA A 84 -4.06 34.62 -9.90
CA ALA A 84 -4.19 34.77 -11.35
C ALA A 84 -5.41 33.99 -11.88
N ALA A 85 -5.61 32.78 -11.40
CA ALA A 85 -6.74 31.95 -11.79
C ALA A 85 -8.11 32.55 -11.40
N GLU A 86 -8.18 33.19 -10.25
CA GLU A 86 -9.41 33.92 -9.84
C GLU A 86 -9.73 35.09 -10.77
N VAL A 87 -8.69 35.81 -11.24
CA VAL A 87 -8.85 36.86 -12.23
C VAL A 87 -9.34 36.32 -13.57
N ASP A 88 -8.89 35.12 -13.97
CA ASP A 88 -9.32 34.39 -15.16
C ASP A 88 -10.70 33.72 -15.03
N GLY A 89 -11.39 33.92 -13.89
CA GLY A 89 -12.74 33.44 -13.64
C GLY A 89 -12.81 31.98 -13.13
N VAL A 90 -11.68 31.37 -12.77
CA VAL A 90 -11.65 30.04 -12.14
C VAL A 90 -11.96 30.17 -10.65
N HIS A 91 -13.19 29.91 -10.28
CA HIS A 91 -13.64 30.03 -8.89
C HIS A 91 -13.10 28.92 -7.99
N ALA A 92 -13.08 29.19 -6.67
CA ALA A 92 -12.65 28.21 -5.67
C ALA A 92 -13.50 26.94 -5.71
N GLY A 93 -12.88 25.80 -5.37
CA GLY A 93 -13.55 24.50 -5.30
C GLY A 93 -13.06 23.50 -6.32
N TRP A 94 -13.97 22.67 -6.83
CA TRP A 94 -13.63 21.54 -7.71
C TRP A 94 -12.99 21.97 -9.04
N GLU A 95 -13.42 23.09 -9.58
CA GLU A 95 -12.88 23.63 -10.84
C GLU A 95 -11.41 24.03 -10.69
N ARG A 96 -11.07 24.77 -9.63
CA ARG A 96 -9.68 25.14 -9.30
C ARG A 96 -8.82 23.91 -9.01
N PHE A 97 -9.39 22.91 -8.34
CA PHE A 97 -8.68 21.66 -8.09
C PHE A 97 -8.29 20.97 -9.39
N ILE A 98 -9.22 20.75 -10.32
CA ILE A 98 -8.94 20.02 -11.57
C ILE A 98 -8.05 20.82 -12.52
N ARG A 99 -8.28 22.13 -12.65
CA ARG A 99 -7.59 22.94 -13.67
C ARG A 99 -6.20 23.41 -13.24
N ILE A 100 -5.95 23.54 -11.94
CA ILE A 100 -4.71 24.13 -11.42
C ILE A 100 -4.01 23.19 -10.45
N THR A 101 -4.66 22.83 -9.34
CA THR A 101 -3.99 22.07 -8.27
C THR A 101 -3.54 20.70 -8.74
N TRP A 102 -4.41 19.94 -9.41
CA TRP A 102 -4.11 18.59 -9.88
C TRP A 102 -2.99 18.58 -10.94
N PRO A 103 -2.99 19.41 -12.00
CA PRO A 103 -1.89 19.49 -12.92
C PRO A 103 -0.56 19.91 -12.29
N MET A 104 -0.59 20.83 -11.34
CA MET A 104 0.62 21.23 -10.59
C MET A 104 1.16 20.13 -9.69
N LEU A 105 0.29 19.25 -9.20
CA LEU A 105 0.67 18.06 -8.40
C LEU A 105 1.12 16.87 -9.26
N THR A 106 1.07 16.94 -10.58
CA THR A 106 1.44 15.83 -11.48
C THR A 106 2.82 15.24 -11.17
N PRO A 107 3.91 16.04 -10.97
CA PRO A 107 5.21 15.48 -10.62
C PRO A 107 5.21 14.74 -9.29
N THR A 108 4.52 15.30 -8.28
CA THR A 108 4.36 14.66 -6.96
C THR A 108 3.56 13.37 -7.06
N THR A 109 2.48 13.38 -7.84
CA THR A 109 1.63 12.20 -8.07
C THR A 109 2.42 11.10 -8.79
N LEU A 110 3.20 11.44 -9.81
CA LEU A 110 4.04 10.49 -10.52
C LEU A 110 5.06 9.86 -9.56
N PHE A 111 5.72 10.65 -8.73
CA PHE A 111 6.64 10.16 -7.71
C PHE A 111 5.94 9.20 -6.72
N VAL A 112 4.77 9.58 -6.21
CA VAL A 112 3.99 8.74 -5.28
C VAL A 112 3.56 7.43 -5.95
N VAL A 113 3.07 7.48 -7.18
CA VAL A 113 2.65 6.28 -7.92
C VAL A 113 3.82 5.33 -8.13
N VAL A 114 4.96 5.82 -8.64
CA VAL A 114 6.15 4.99 -8.89
C VAL A 114 6.66 4.37 -7.59
N THR A 115 6.83 5.16 -6.53
CA THR A 115 7.33 4.65 -5.25
C THR A 115 6.37 3.67 -4.58
N THR A 116 5.06 3.90 -4.70
CA THR A 116 4.04 2.99 -4.17
C THR A 116 4.00 1.67 -4.98
N CYS A 117 4.12 1.74 -6.30
CA CYS A 117 4.24 0.54 -7.15
C CYS A 117 5.47 -0.28 -6.77
N ILE A 118 6.64 0.34 -6.65
CA ILE A 118 7.87 -0.36 -6.23
C ILE A 118 7.67 -1.00 -4.86
N SER A 119 7.05 -0.29 -3.91
CA SER A 119 6.76 -0.81 -2.57
C SER A 119 5.78 -1.98 -2.59
N ALA A 120 4.78 -1.94 -3.47
CA ALA A 120 3.82 -3.03 -3.64
C ALA A 120 4.50 -4.32 -4.16
N PHE A 121 5.45 -4.20 -5.09
CA PHE A 121 6.24 -5.35 -5.53
C PHE A 121 7.14 -5.92 -4.43
N LYS A 122 7.62 -5.07 -3.51
CA LYS A 122 8.49 -5.46 -2.39
C LYS A 122 7.73 -5.98 -1.17
N VAL A 123 6.44 -6.24 -1.26
CA VAL A 123 5.67 -6.82 -0.15
C VAL A 123 6.23 -8.19 0.21
N PHE A 124 6.86 -8.29 1.36
CA PHE A 124 7.42 -9.51 1.92
C PHE A 124 7.04 -9.67 3.39
N ASP A 125 7.32 -8.65 4.21
CA ASP A 125 7.11 -8.70 5.67
C ASP A 125 5.66 -8.99 6.05
N THR A 126 4.71 -8.39 5.32
CA THR A 126 3.27 -8.58 5.54
C THR A 126 2.87 -10.03 5.26
N VAL A 127 3.34 -10.59 4.13
CA VAL A 127 3.05 -11.99 3.75
C VAL A 127 3.71 -12.96 4.71
N LEU A 128 4.98 -12.73 5.05
CA LEU A 128 5.71 -13.57 6.00
C LEU A 128 5.03 -13.59 7.38
N ALA A 129 4.63 -12.42 7.88
CA ALA A 129 4.08 -12.28 9.23
C ALA A 129 2.61 -12.72 9.35
N LEU A 130 1.78 -12.49 8.33
CA LEU A 130 0.33 -12.74 8.40
C LEU A 130 -0.08 -14.09 7.82
N THR A 131 0.43 -14.47 6.66
CA THR A 131 -0.07 -15.62 5.90
C THR A 131 0.96 -16.72 5.69
N GLN A 132 2.24 -16.40 5.77
CA GLN A 132 3.34 -17.32 5.44
C GLN A 132 3.18 -17.93 4.03
N GLY A 133 2.69 -17.14 3.07
CA GLY A 133 2.44 -17.58 1.71
C GLY A 133 1.26 -18.54 1.54
N LYS A 134 0.49 -18.82 2.60
CA LYS A 134 -0.69 -19.70 2.53
C LYS A 134 -1.85 -19.01 1.84
N SER A 135 -2.87 -19.80 1.46
CA SER A 135 -4.12 -19.29 0.88
C SER A 135 -3.92 -18.43 -0.36
N GLU A 136 -3.00 -18.84 -1.26
CA GLU A 136 -2.69 -18.14 -2.52
C GLU A 136 -2.11 -16.72 -2.32
N SER A 137 -1.52 -16.44 -1.16
CA SER A 137 -0.85 -15.17 -0.86
C SER A 137 0.66 -15.20 -1.12
N GLU A 138 1.16 -16.19 -1.84
CA GLU A 138 2.57 -16.31 -2.17
C GLU A 138 2.96 -15.21 -3.17
N VAL A 139 3.82 -14.31 -2.74
CA VAL A 139 4.38 -13.24 -3.57
C VAL A 139 5.81 -13.59 -4.01
N VAL A 140 6.29 -12.95 -5.08
CA VAL A 140 7.59 -13.29 -5.70
C VAL A 140 8.74 -13.23 -4.69
N LEU A 141 8.78 -12.20 -3.82
CA LEU A 141 9.83 -12.10 -2.79
C LEU A 141 9.75 -13.24 -1.76
N TYR A 142 8.55 -13.68 -1.43
CA TYR A 142 8.37 -14.80 -0.52
C TYR A 142 8.80 -16.12 -1.17
N ALA A 143 8.48 -16.32 -2.45
CA ALA A 143 8.96 -17.47 -3.23
C ALA A 143 10.50 -17.50 -3.30
N ILE A 144 11.15 -16.37 -3.57
CA ILE A 144 12.62 -16.25 -3.56
C ILE A 144 13.19 -16.66 -2.18
N TYR A 145 12.56 -16.21 -1.11
CA TYR A 145 12.95 -16.57 0.26
C TYR A 145 12.83 -18.08 0.51
N LEU A 146 11.71 -18.70 0.14
CA LEU A 146 11.48 -20.12 0.31
C LEU A 146 12.52 -20.95 -0.46
N GLU A 147 12.71 -20.66 -1.75
CA GLU A 147 13.63 -21.41 -2.61
C GLU A 147 15.09 -21.22 -2.18
N GLY A 148 15.48 -20.01 -1.75
CA GLY A 148 16.85 -19.72 -1.34
C GLY A 148 17.19 -20.22 0.06
N PHE A 149 16.35 -19.91 1.06
CA PHE A 149 16.69 -20.10 2.46
C PHE A 149 16.06 -21.33 3.10
N GLN A 150 14.90 -21.79 2.63
CA GLN A 150 14.27 -23.00 3.16
C GLN A 150 14.60 -24.25 2.35
N TYR A 151 14.60 -24.13 1.02
CA TYR A 151 14.89 -25.27 0.14
C TYR A 151 16.36 -25.33 -0.31
N PHE A 152 17.18 -24.32 0.05
CA PHE A 152 18.61 -24.22 -0.27
C PHE A 152 18.92 -24.28 -1.77
N LYS A 153 17.97 -23.93 -2.64
CA LYS A 153 18.14 -23.86 -4.09
C LYS A 153 18.69 -22.50 -4.52
N MET A 154 19.88 -22.13 -4.06
CA MET A 154 20.46 -20.80 -4.23
C MET A 154 20.53 -20.35 -5.69
N GLY A 155 20.85 -21.24 -6.63
CA GLY A 155 20.92 -20.91 -8.07
C GLY A 155 19.56 -20.50 -8.64
N TYR A 156 18.51 -21.21 -8.25
CA TYR A 156 17.14 -20.90 -8.68
C TYR A 156 16.63 -19.59 -8.06
N ALA A 157 16.86 -19.41 -6.76
CA ALA A 157 16.51 -18.15 -6.08
C ALA A 157 17.24 -16.95 -6.67
N ALA A 158 18.53 -17.09 -7.04
CA ALA A 158 19.30 -16.04 -7.71
C ALA A 158 18.70 -15.69 -9.09
N ALA A 159 18.31 -16.69 -9.89
CA ALA A 159 17.65 -16.47 -11.17
C ALA A 159 16.31 -15.72 -11.02
N LEU A 160 15.47 -16.14 -10.06
CA LEU A 160 14.22 -15.45 -9.74
C LEU A 160 14.46 -13.99 -9.32
N THR A 161 15.50 -13.74 -8.51
CA THR A 161 15.87 -12.39 -8.07
C THR A 161 16.25 -11.50 -9.25
N LEU A 162 17.03 -12.00 -10.21
CA LEU A 162 17.42 -11.26 -11.41
C LEU A 162 16.20 -10.91 -12.28
N ILE A 163 15.31 -11.86 -12.49
CA ILE A 163 14.05 -11.63 -13.22
C ILE A 163 13.20 -10.58 -12.51
N PHE A 164 13.07 -10.67 -11.19
CA PHE A 164 12.31 -9.75 -10.37
C PHE A 164 12.89 -8.32 -10.42
N LEU A 165 14.22 -8.17 -10.35
CA LEU A 165 14.89 -6.88 -10.49
C LEU A 165 14.66 -6.27 -11.89
N ALA A 166 14.76 -7.07 -12.94
CA ALA A 166 14.47 -6.62 -14.30
C ALA A 166 13.02 -6.13 -14.45
N LEU A 167 12.07 -6.85 -13.85
CA LEU A 167 10.65 -6.47 -13.85
C LEU A 167 10.42 -5.12 -13.13
N ILE A 168 11.01 -4.95 -11.94
CA ILE A 168 10.92 -3.67 -11.21
C ILE A 168 11.54 -2.53 -12.02
N PHE A 169 12.68 -2.77 -12.63
CA PHE A 169 13.36 -1.75 -13.44
C PHE A 169 12.49 -1.29 -14.63
N VAL A 170 11.89 -2.24 -15.35
CA VAL A 170 10.95 -1.94 -16.45
C VAL A 170 9.70 -1.22 -15.94
N ALA A 171 9.17 -1.60 -14.78
CA ALA A 171 7.99 -0.98 -14.21
C ALA A 171 8.24 0.44 -13.67
N SER A 172 9.51 0.81 -13.41
CA SER A 172 9.90 2.11 -12.87
C SER A 172 10.46 3.08 -13.92
N SER A 173 10.66 2.63 -15.17
CA SER A 173 11.14 3.46 -16.28
C SER A 173 9.99 4.05 -17.08
#